data_3b5de9532f38faf4d9f36df454dd2555
#
_entry.id   3b5de9532f38faf4d9f36df454dd2555
#
_cell.length_a   1.000
_cell.length_b   1.000
_cell.length_c   1.000
_cell.angle_alpha   90.00
_cell.angle_beta   90.00
_cell.angle_gamma   90.00
#
_symmetry.space_group_name_H-M   'P 1'
#
loop_
_entity.id
_entity.type
_entity.pdbx_description
1 polymer ?
#
loop_
_entity_poly.entity_id
_entity_poly.type
_entity_poly.pdbx_seq_one_letter_code
_entity_poly.pdbx_strand_id
1 'polypeptide(L)'
;MVKSLLVSSLFAASALAASRMTAPAGAIVVAKSGGDYDTLGAAVNALSTSETATQTIFIEEGTYDEQVYIPSLAGKLIIYGQTDDDTTYTGNLVNITHNIKLADVANDDETATVRNHAPNSSVYNLNIINSCGQVCHQALAVSAYGNDQGYYGCQFTGYQDTLLAQSGNQVYAHTLIEGAVDFIFGQHARAWFHDCDIRVLKGPSSGYITANGRSSDTDSSYYVIHKSSVAAADGNDVPSGTYYLGRPWSQYARVLFQKTSMTDVVNSAGWSEWSTAQANTENVTFAEYGNTGAGAKGTRASFSEKFSEPVSISTILGSDWTHWVDTSYIN
;
A
#
# COMPACT_ATOMS: atom_id res chain seq x y z
N MET A 1 -27.77 -52.57 -2.25
CA MET A 1 -27.33 -51.34 -2.97
C MET A 1 -26.46 -50.54 -2.01
N VAL A 2 -25.13 -50.64 -2.17
CA VAL A 2 -24.18 -49.89 -1.35
C VAL A 2 -23.85 -48.61 -2.07
N LYS A 3 -24.19 -47.47 -1.50
CA LYS A 3 -23.83 -46.15 -2.02
C LYS A 3 -22.38 -45.83 -1.62
N SER A 4 -21.48 -45.84 -2.59
CA SER A 4 -20.13 -45.32 -2.44
C SER A 4 -20.15 -43.81 -2.35
N LEU A 5 -19.72 -43.24 -1.20
CA LEU A 5 -19.41 -41.85 -1.06
C LEU A 5 -17.99 -41.61 -1.63
N LEU A 6 -17.90 -40.91 -2.75
CA LEU A 6 -16.65 -40.31 -3.20
C LEU A 6 -16.36 -39.07 -2.34
N VAL A 7 -15.34 -39.16 -1.50
CA VAL A 7 -14.76 -38.01 -0.81
C VAL A 7 -13.74 -37.40 -1.77
N SER A 8 -14.09 -36.29 -2.40
CA SER A 8 -13.14 -35.46 -3.16
C SER A 8 -12.28 -34.68 -2.16
N SER A 9 -11.04 -35.10 -1.98
CA SER A 9 -10.04 -34.32 -1.28
C SER A 9 -9.57 -33.17 -2.19
N LEU A 10 -9.97 -31.95 -1.87
CA LEU A 10 -9.34 -30.74 -2.41
C LEU A 10 -7.92 -30.67 -1.82
N PHE A 11 -6.92 -30.95 -2.63
CA PHE A 11 -5.55 -30.55 -2.32
C PHE A 11 -5.46 -29.05 -2.62
N ALA A 12 -5.39 -28.22 -1.58
CA ALA A 12 -4.88 -26.89 -1.69
C ALA A 12 -3.38 -27.02 -2.02
N ALA A 13 -2.98 -26.69 -3.23
CA ALA A 13 -1.59 -26.53 -3.58
C ALA A 13 -1.09 -25.28 -2.84
N SER A 14 -0.34 -25.47 -1.75
CA SER A 14 0.44 -24.38 -1.17
C SER A 14 1.48 -23.99 -2.22
N ALA A 15 1.44 -22.77 -2.73
CA ALA A 15 2.56 -22.22 -3.46
C ALA A 15 3.76 -22.24 -2.50
N LEU A 16 4.81 -22.97 -2.85
CA LEU A 16 6.05 -22.91 -2.11
C LEU A 16 6.66 -21.54 -2.37
N ALA A 17 7.00 -20.83 -1.31
CA ALA A 17 7.77 -19.59 -1.40
C ALA A 17 9.03 -19.86 -2.24
N ALA A 18 9.26 -19.01 -3.24
CA ALA A 18 10.46 -19.03 -4.05
C ALA A 18 11.35 -17.87 -3.67
N SER A 19 12.65 -18.08 -3.57
CA SER A 19 13.61 -17.00 -3.41
C SER A 19 13.90 -16.35 -4.76
N ARG A 20 14.10 -15.03 -4.77
CA ARG A 20 14.57 -14.29 -5.95
C ARG A 20 15.96 -13.71 -5.66
N MET A 21 16.97 -14.59 -5.77
CA MET A 21 18.36 -14.31 -5.41
C MET A 21 19.21 -13.84 -6.60
N THR A 22 18.70 -13.93 -7.82
CA THR A 22 19.45 -13.59 -9.05
C THR A 22 18.59 -12.76 -9.99
N ALA A 23 19.26 -11.84 -10.69
CA ALA A 23 18.64 -10.98 -11.68
C ALA A 23 18.00 -11.79 -12.82
N PRO A 24 16.76 -11.46 -13.24
CA PRO A 24 16.21 -11.97 -14.49
C PRO A 24 17.08 -11.58 -15.69
N ALA A 25 17.08 -12.43 -16.73
CA ALA A 25 17.87 -12.14 -17.95
C ALA A 25 17.44 -10.81 -18.57
N GLY A 26 18.40 -9.94 -18.86
CA GLY A 26 18.18 -8.62 -19.46
C GLY A 26 17.74 -7.52 -18.48
N ALA A 27 17.67 -7.80 -17.19
CA ALA A 27 17.44 -6.76 -16.18
C ALA A 27 18.70 -5.90 -16.01
N ILE A 28 18.48 -4.60 -15.75
CA ILE A 28 19.51 -3.71 -15.23
C ILE A 28 19.76 -4.07 -13.78
N VAL A 29 20.99 -4.33 -13.40
CA VAL A 29 21.36 -4.76 -12.04
C VAL A 29 21.87 -3.57 -11.23
N VAL A 30 21.23 -3.33 -10.09
CA VAL A 30 21.67 -2.38 -9.07
C VAL A 30 22.33 -3.15 -7.94
N ALA A 31 23.59 -2.87 -7.64
CA ALA A 31 24.31 -3.52 -6.55
C ALA A 31 25.35 -2.55 -5.94
N LYS A 32 25.70 -2.77 -4.68
CA LYS A 32 26.76 -1.97 -4.01
C LYS A 32 28.14 -2.19 -4.61
N SER A 33 28.33 -3.28 -5.36
CA SER A 33 29.51 -3.58 -6.14
C SER A 33 29.19 -4.62 -7.21
N GLY A 34 29.74 -4.45 -8.42
CA GLY A 34 29.61 -5.43 -9.51
C GLY A 34 28.30 -5.41 -10.28
N GLY A 35 27.37 -4.49 -9.97
CA GLY A 35 26.16 -4.24 -10.76
C GLY A 35 26.42 -3.30 -11.93
N ASP A 36 25.38 -3.05 -12.73
CA ASP A 36 25.41 -2.03 -13.79
C ASP A 36 25.42 -0.60 -13.20
N TYR A 37 24.73 -0.44 -12.05
CA TYR A 37 24.65 0.81 -11.29
C TYR A 37 24.76 0.53 -9.80
N ASP A 38 25.20 1.52 -9.02
CA ASP A 38 25.35 1.47 -7.56
C ASP A 38 24.16 2.07 -6.80
N THR A 39 23.22 2.70 -7.52
CA THR A 39 21.97 3.29 -6.96
C THR A 39 20.78 3.00 -7.86
N LEU A 40 19.58 2.93 -7.26
CA LEU A 40 18.33 2.77 -8.01
C LEU A 40 18.06 4.01 -8.88
N GLY A 41 18.35 5.22 -8.36
CA GLY A 41 18.17 6.46 -9.11
C GLY A 41 19.01 6.50 -10.38
N ALA A 42 20.26 6.00 -10.35
CA ALA A 42 21.11 5.90 -11.53
C ALA A 42 20.54 4.89 -12.56
N ALA A 43 20.06 3.74 -12.11
CA ALA A 43 19.39 2.75 -12.97
C ALA A 43 18.11 3.31 -13.60
N VAL A 44 17.28 4.02 -12.83
CA VAL A 44 16.05 4.67 -13.34
C VAL A 44 16.39 5.73 -14.39
N ASN A 45 17.45 6.51 -14.20
CA ASN A 45 17.90 7.52 -15.16
C ASN A 45 18.42 6.91 -16.48
N ALA A 46 18.79 5.63 -16.48
CA ALA A 46 19.21 4.90 -17.68
C ALA A 46 18.03 4.29 -18.46
N LEU A 47 16.81 4.27 -17.89
CA LEU A 47 15.63 3.78 -18.58
C LEU A 47 15.27 4.68 -19.77
N SER A 48 14.78 4.06 -20.84
CA SER A 48 14.23 4.81 -21.97
C SER A 48 12.80 5.24 -21.68
N THR A 49 12.50 6.51 -21.76
CA THR A 49 11.15 7.05 -21.59
C THR A 49 10.24 6.78 -22.79
N SER A 50 10.81 6.46 -23.97
CA SER A 50 10.09 6.20 -25.22
C SER A 50 10.02 4.72 -25.62
N GLU A 51 10.77 3.84 -24.96
CA GLU A 51 10.73 2.41 -25.22
C GLU A 51 9.38 1.83 -24.76
N THR A 52 8.73 1.04 -25.65
CA THR A 52 7.44 0.41 -25.37
C THR A 52 7.55 -1.03 -24.85
N ALA A 53 8.73 -1.65 -25.02
CA ALA A 53 9.04 -2.94 -24.42
C ALA A 53 9.17 -2.81 -22.89
N THR A 54 9.00 -3.94 -22.20
CA THR A 54 9.20 -4.00 -20.76
C THR A 54 10.65 -3.73 -20.39
N GLN A 55 10.87 -2.81 -19.47
CA GLN A 55 12.17 -2.54 -18.87
C GLN A 55 12.17 -3.11 -17.43
N THR A 56 13.27 -3.77 -17.05
CA THR A 56 13.35 -4.45 -15.74
C THR A 56 14.59 -3.99 -15.00
N ILE A 57 14.42 -3.69 -13.71
CA ILE A 57 15.52 -3.42 -12.77
C ILE A 57 15.48 -4.52 -11.70
N PHE A 58 16.65 -5.05 -11.36
CA PHE A 58 16.85 -5.94 -10.24
C PHE A 58 17.83 -5.31 -9.25
N ILE A 59 17.47 -5.27 -7.97
CA ILE A 59 18.25 -4.64 -6.92
C ILE A 59 18.77 -5.72 -5.99
N GLU A 60 20.09 -5.84 -5.86
CA GLU A 60 20.72 -6.76 -4.92
C GLU A 60 20.63 -6.26 -3.48
N GLU A 61 20.79 -7.19 -2.53
CA GLU A 61 20.79 -6.94 -1.09
C GLU A 61 21.61 -5.70 -0.71
N GLY A 62 21.01 -4.86 0.13
CA GLY A 62 21.68 -3.69 0.67
C GLY A 62 20.74 -2.57 1.09
N THR A 63 21.32 -1.54 1.69
CA THR A 63 20.63 -0.30 2.04
C THR A 63 21.11 0.83 1.12
N TYR A 64 20.17 1.41 0.40
CA TYR A 64 20.36 2.50 -0.55
C TYR A 64 19.74 3.77 0.01
N ASP A 65 20.59 4.71 0.44
CA ASP A 65 20.14 6.01 0.98
C ASP A 65 20.04 7.01 -0.17
N GLU A 66 18.82 7.13 -0.68
CA GLU A 66 18.54 7.98 -1.84
C GLU A 66 17.04 8.29 -1.94
N GLN A 67 16.68 9.44 -2.50
CA GLN A 67 15.37 9.70 -3.05
C GLN A 67 15.34 9.30 -4.53
N VAL A 68 14.31 8.54 -4.92
CA VAL A 68 14.18 8.06 -6.30
C VAL A 68 12.93 8.65 -6.95
N TYR A 69 13.10 9.33 -8.07
CA TYR A 69 12.01 9.77 -8.94
C TYR A 69 11.92 8.89 -10.19
N ILE A 70 10.84 8.14 -10.34
CA ILE A 70 10.56 7.31 -11.50
C ILE A 70 9.62 8.09 -12.43
N PRO A 71 10.11 8.58 -13.58
CA PRO A 71 9.29 9.38 -14.49
C PRO A 71 8.26 8.53 -15.24
N SER A 72 7.33 9.18 -15.92
CA SER A 72 6.41 8.49 -16.82
C SER A 72 7.18 7.79 -17.94
N LEU A 73 6.89 6.52 -18.16
CA LEU A 73 7.49 5.66 -19.19
C LEU A 73 6.42 5.21 -20.20
N ALA A 74 6.82 5.01 -21.46
CA ALA A 74 5.91 4.51 -22.50
C ALA A 74 5.64 3.00 -22.37
N GLY A 75 6.61 2.22 -21.88
CA GLY A 75 6.53 0.78 -21.68
C GLY A 75 6.31 0.40 -20.21
N LYS A 76 6.12 -0.90 -19.98
CA LYS A 76 6.02 -1.47 -18.63
C LYS A 76 7.36 -1.38 -17.90
N LEU A 77 7.32 -0.99 -16.61
CA LEU A 77 8.46 -1.08 -15.71
C LEU A 77 8.24 -2.20 -14.69
N ILE A 78 9.28 -3.01 -14.49
CA ILE A 78 9.31 -3.99 -13.40
C ILE A 78 10.54 -3.74 -12.54
N ILE A 79 10.35 -3.60 -11.23
CA ILE A 79 11.44 -3.46 -10.27
C ILE A 79 11.36 -4.62 -9.28
N TYR A 80 12.42 -5.40 -9.19
CA TYR A 80 12.55 -6.49 -8.25
C TYR A 80 13.62 -6.19 -7.19
N GLY A 81 13.28 -6.35 -5.93
CA GLY A 81 14.26 -6.51 -4.87
C GLY A 81 14.68 -7.97 -4.73
N GLN A 82 15.96 -8.18 -4.37
CA GLN A 82 16.43 -9.48 -3.91
C GLN A 82 15.70 -9.89 -2.64
N THR A 83 15.27 -11.14 -2.56
CA THR A 83 14.47 -11.65 -1.44
C THR A 83 14.65 -13.14 -1.22
N ASP A 84 14.59 -13.58 0.04
CA ASP A 84 14.55 -14.98 0.42
C ASP A 84 13.17 -15.62 0.22
N ASP A 85 12.11 -14.79 0.19
CA ASP A 85 10.72 -15.21 -0.01
C ASP A 85 9.99 -14.19 -0.89
N ASP A 86 9.67 -14.58 -2.13
CA ASP A 86 9.02 -13.70 -3.09
C ASP A 86 7.50 -13.58 -2.89
N THR A 87 6.90 -14.36 -2.00
CA THR A 87 5.46 -14.33 -1.74
C THR A 87 5.03 -13.30 -0.70
N THR A 88 5.99 -12.77 0.08
CA THR A 88 5.75 -11.85 1.19
C THR A 88 6.87 -10.82 1.32
N TYR A 89 6.66 -9.84 2.18
CA TYR A 89 7.67 -8.81 2.49
C TYR A 89 8.72 -9.27 3.51
N THR A 90 8.49 -10.36 4.24
CA THR A 90 9.32 -10.74 5.39
C THR A 90 10.73 -11.23 5.00
N GLY A 91 10.90 -11.66 3.75
CA GLY A 91 12.18 -12.11 3.18
C GLY A 91 12.94 -11.00 2.44
N ASN A 92 12.49 -9.75 2.46
CA ASN A 92 13.10 -8.66 1.68
C ASN A 92 14.50 -8.30 2.20
N LEU A 93 15.48 -8.23 1.28
CA LEU A 93 16.88 -7.94 1.58
C LEU A 93 17.30 -6.52 1.13
N VAL A 94 16.40 -5.78 0.48
CA VAL A 94 16.69 -4.48 -0.12
C VAL A 94 15.95 -3.37 0.61
N ASN A 95 16.69 -2.37 1.10
CA ASN A 95 16.15 -1.18 1.72
C ASN A 95 16.47 0.06 0.88
N ILE A 96 15.43 0.81 0.47
CA ILE A 96 15.56 2.15 -0.08
C ILE A 96 15.13 3.12 1.02
N THR A 97 16.01 3.98 1.48
CA THR A 97 15.75 4.85 2.64
C THR A 97 16.08 6.29 2.34
N HIS A 98 15.30 7.20 2.87
CA HIS A 98 15.60 8.64 2.84
C HIS A 98 14.88 9.36 3.99
N ASN A 99 15.09 10.68 4.16
CA ASN A 99 14.54 11.43 5.28
C ASN A 99 14.16 12.88 4.92
N ILE A 100 13.37 13.05 3.86
CA ILE A 100 12.81 14.36 3.48
C ILE A 100 11.44 14.56 4.13
N LYS A 101 11.17 15.78 4.60
CA LYS A 101 9.88 16.21 5.17
C LYS A 101 9.28 17.37 4.35
N LEU A 102 7.97 17.60 4.50
CA LEU A 102 7.25 18.64 3.76
C LEU A 102 7.82 20.06 3.96
N ALA A 103 8.37 20.35 5.14
CA ALA A 103 8.98 21.65 5.39
C ALA A 103 10.22 21.94 4.53
N ASP A 104 10.83 20.93 3.90
CA ASP A 104 12.04 21.05 3.09
C ASP A 104 11.75 21.10 1.57
N VAL A 105 10.50 20.87 1.15
CA VAL A 105 10.09 20.74 -0.25
C VAL A 105 8.76 21.44 -0.53
N ALA A 106 8.30 21.47 -1.79
CA ALA A 106 7.13 22.24 -2.19
C ALA A 106 5.77 21.52 -1.95
N ASN A 107 5.77 20.20 -1.92
CA ASN A 107 4.54 19.39 -1.79
C ASN A 107 4.84 17.99 -1.23
N ASP A 108 3.78 17.25 -0.87
CA ASP A 108 3.88 15.90 -0.28
C ASP A 108 4.61 14.91 -1.19
N ASP A 109 4.34 14.90 -2.50
CA ASP A 109 5.01 14.01 -3.46
C ASP A 109 6.54 14.11 -3.37
N GLU A 110 7.06 15.33 -3.21
CA GLU A 110 8.50 15.59 -3.14
C GLU A 110 9.16 15.11 -1.84
N THR A 111 8.38 14.73 -0.83
CA THR A 111 8.92 14.12 0.40
C THR A 111 9.19 12.63 0.26
N ALA A 112 8.55 11.96 -0.71
CA ALA A 112 8.59 10.51 -0.80
C ALA A 112 9.99 9.98 -1.13
N THR A 113 10.39 8.94 -0.41
CA THR A 113 11.61 8.19 -0.71
C THR A 113 11.57 7.63 -2.13
N VAL A 114 10.44 7.05 -2.54
CA VAL A 114 10.20 6.63 -3.93
C VAL A 114 8.97 7.35 -4.48
N ARG A 115 9.17 8.15 -5.51
CA ARG A 115 8.16 8.89 -6.25
C ARG A 115 7.90 8.17 -7.57
N ASN A 116 6.84 7.38 -7.66
CA ASN A 116 6.55 6.57 -8.85
C ASN A 116 5.47 7.23 -9.70
N HIS A 117 5.88 7.85 -10.81
CA HIS A 117 5.00 8.44 -11.82
C HIS A 117 4.88 7.58 -13.08
N ALA A 118 5.51 6.40 -13.12
CA ALA A 118 5.42 5.49 -14.25
C ALA A 118 4.08 4.74 -14.24
N PRO A 119 3.25 4.88 -15.27
CA PRO A 119 2.11 3.99 -15.46
C PRO A 119 2.59 2.57 -15.78
N ASN A 120 1.70 1.59 -15.60
CA ASN A 120 1.99 0.18 -15.90
C ASN A 120 3.31 -0.30 -15.26
N SER A 121 3.46 -0.05 -13.95
CA SER A 121 4.66 -0.45 -13.20
C SER A 121 4.34 -1.48 -12.14
N SER A 122 5.29 -2.41 -11.92
CA SER A 122 5.20 -3.45 -10.91
C SER A 122 6.47 -3.45 -10.05
N VAL A 123 6.30 -3.30 -8.75
CA VAL A 123 7.40 -3.25 -7.76
C VAL A 123 7.26 -4.45 -6.83
N TYR A 124 8.33 -5.21 -6.66
CA TYR A 124 8.34 -6.42 -5.88
C TYR A 124 9.42 -6.40 -4.80
N ASN A 125 9.06 -6.79 -3.60
CA ASN A 125 9.98 -7.14 -2.50
C ASN A 125 11.00 -6.03 -2.17
N LEU A 126 10.54 -4.80 -2.04
CA LEU A 126 11.34 -3.67 -1.56
C LEU A 126 10.85 -3.17 -0.21
N ASN A 127 11.78 -2.85 0.67
CA ASN A 127 11.53 -2.06 1.86
C ASN A 127 11.81 -0.59 1.51
N ILE A 128 10.77 0.23 1.56
CA ILE A 128 10.85 1.67 1.23
C ILE A 128 10.54 2.46 2.49
N ILE A 129 11.50 3.25 2.94
CA ILE A 129 11.51 3.82 4.28
C ILE A 129 11.73 5.33 4.21
N ASN A 130 10.80 6.11 4.77
CA ASN A 130 11.15 7.47 5.17
C ASN A 130 11.50 7.45 6.65
N SER A 131 12.77 7.66 6.95
CA SER A 131 13.34 7.52 8.30
C SER A 131 13.17 8.75 9.18
N CYS A 132 12.45 9.77 8.71
CA CYS A 132 12.32 11.05 9.41
C CYS A 132 11.54 10.94 10.74
N GLY A 133 10.51 10.06 10.79
CA GLY A 133 9.76 9.78 12.00
C GLY A 133 8.82 10.90 12.46
N GLN A 134 8.36 10.82 13.71
CA GLN A 134 7.29 11.67 14.27
C GLN A 134 7.56 13.17 14.19
N VAL A 135 8.80 13.59 14.39
CA VAL A 135 9.17 15.01 14.46
C VAL A 135 9.07 15.76 13.14
N CYS A 136 8.94 15.02 12.04
CA CYS A 136 8.97 15.59 10.69
C CYS A 136 7.58 15.92 10.14
N HIS A 137 6.51 15.53 10.80
CA HIS A 137 5.16 15.58 10.26
C HIS A 137 5.07 14.79 8.95
N GLN A 138 4.57 15.40 7.85
CA GLN A 138 4.43 14.74 6.55
C GLN A 138 5.79 14.35 5.97
N ALA A 139 6.01 13.05 5.79
CA ALA A 139 7.25 12.48 5.29
C ALA A 139 6.99 11.08 4.70
N LEU A 140 6.83 11.01 3.39
CA LEU A 140 6.34 9.84 2.68
C LEU A 140 7.43 8.79 2.42
N ALA A 141 7.08 7.52 2.55
CA ALA A 141 7.89 6.45 1.98
C ALA A 141 7.63 6.33 0.47
N VAL A 142 6.36 6.28 0.07
CA VAL A 142 5.97 6.09 -1.34
C VAL A 142 4.95 7.13 -1.76
N SER A 143 5.18 7.72 -2.95
CA SER A 143 4.18 8.46 -3.71
C SER A 143 3.84 7.72 -5.00
N ALA A 144 2.58 7.30 -5.16
CA ALA A 144 2.06 6.53 -6.29
C ALA A 144 1.14 7.40 -7.16
N TYR A 145 1.64 7.81 -8.32
CA TYR A 145 1.01 8.80 -9.21
C TYR A 145 0.65 8.27 -10.59
N GLY A 146 0.80 6.97 -10.83
CA GLY A 146 0.57 6.36 -12.15
C GLY A 146 -0.68 5.48 -12.18
N ASN A 147 -1.20 5.26 -13.40
CA ASN A 147 -2.23 4.25 -13.64
C ASN A 147 -1.63 2.85 -13.74
N ASP A 148 -2.35 1.84 -13.25
CA ASP A 148 -1.95 0.43 -13.31
C ASP A 148 -0.60 0.15 -12.62
N GLN A 149 -0.49 0.62 -11.37
CA GLN A 149 0.67 0.37 -10.51
C GLN A 149 0.41 -0.77 -9.53
N GLY A 150 1.33 -1.75 -9.48
CA GLY A 150 1.28 -2.87 -8.55
C GLY A 150 2.48 -2.90 -7.60
N TYR A 151 2.23 -3.13 -6.31
CA TYR A 151 3.23 -3.28 -5.27
C TYR A 151 3.00 -4.61 -4.55
N TYR A 152 3.96 -5.53 -4.64
CA TYR A 152 3.83 -6.92 -4.24
C TYR A 152 4.92 -7.32 -3.24
N GLY A 153 4.53 -7.79 -2.07
CA GLY A 153 5.48 -8.19 -1.03
C GLY A 153 6.42 -7.05 -0.60
N CYS A 154 5.95 -5.80 -0.59
CA CYS A 154 6.75 -4.64 -0.22
C CYS A 154 6.57 -4.28 1.26
N GLN A 155 7.45 -3.43 1.79
CA GLN A 155 7.26 -2.74 3.08
C GLN A 155 7.35 -1.23 2.87
N PHE A 156 6.37 -0.49 3.38
CA PHE A 156 6.38 0.97 3.41
C PHE A 156 6.37 1.44 4.85
N THR A 157 7.45 2.07 5.28
CA THR A 157 7.64 2.50 6.66
C THR A 157 7.82 4.01 6.72
N GLY A 158 6.97 4.64 7.52
CA GLY A 158 6.99 6.07 7.80
C GLY A 158 6.26 6.37 9.09
N TYR A 159 5.86 7.62 9.32
CA TYR A 159 5.09 8.00 10.50
C TYR A 159 3.78 8.73 10.14
N GLN A 160 3.86 9.91 9.53
CA GLN A 160 2.72 10.63 8.99
C GLN A 160 2.79 10.63 7.46
N ASP A 161 1.66 10.29 6.82
CA ASP A 161 1.52 10.32 5.36
C ASP A 161 2.46 9.32 4.64
N THR A 162 2.61 8.10 5.16
CA THR A 162 3.58 7.11 4.64
C THR A 162 3.38 6.76 3.17
N LEU A 163 2.12 6.54 2.75
CA LEU A 163 1.75 6.16 1.39
C LEU A 163 0.75 7.15 0.79
N LEU A 164 1.19 7.89 -0.22
CA LEU A 164 0.32 8.69 -1.08
C LEU A 164 -0.18 7.85 -2.26
N ALA A 165 -1.40 7.33 -2.16
CA ALA A 165 -2.12 6.70 -3.26
C ALA A 165 -2.88 7.80 -4.03
N GLN A 166 -2.18 8.53 -4.92
CA GLN A 166 -2.70 9.80 -5.43
C GLN A 166 -3.62 9.64 -6.63
N SER A 167 -3.26 8.86 -7.64
CA SER A 167 -4.04 8.79 -8.88
C SER A 167 -3.87 7.48 -9.64
N GLY A 168 -4.87 7.13 -10.45
CA GLY A 168 -4.90 5.93 -11.27
C GLY A 168 -5.36 4.68 -10.53
N ASN A 169 -5.24 3.52 -11.19
CA ASN A 169 -5.51 2.21 -10.60
C ASN A 169 -4.27 1.70 -9.88
N GLN A 170 -4.43 1.21 -8.66
CA GLN A 170 -3.31 0.74 -7.85
C GLN A 170 -3.67 -0.53 -7.09
N VAL A 171 -2.72 -1.46 -7.01
CA VAL A 171 -2.78 -2.68 -6.19
C VAL A 171 -1.62 -2.71 -5.23
N TYR A 172 -1.91 -3.02 -3.98
CA TYR A 172 -0.95 -3.32 -2.93
C TYR A 172 -1.29 -4.71 -2.41
N ALA A 173 -0.41 -5.69 -2.57
CA ALA A 173 -0.70 -7.05 -2.17
C ALA A 173 0.44 -7.64 -1.35
N HIS A 174 0.10 -8.36 -0.26
CA HIS A 174 1.05 -8.95 0.70
C HIS A 174 2.09 -7.92 1.20
N THR A 175 1.65 -6.67 1.37
CA THR A 175 2.52 -5.52 1.66
C THR A 175 2.31 -5.04 3.09
N LEU A 176 3.40 -4.76 3.80
CA LEU A 176 3.37 -4.05 5.08
C LEU A 176 3.26 -2.54 4.82
N ILE A 177 2.32 -1.88 5.50
CA ILE A 177 2.21 -0.42 5.50
C ILE A 177 2.15 0.05 6.95
N GLU A 178 3.15 0.82 7.36
CA GLU A 178 3.32 1.25 8.74
C GLU A 178 3.25 2.76 8.88
N GLY A 179 2.55 3.23 9.92
CA GLY A 179 2.44 4.65 10.21
C GLY A 179 1.57 4.97 11.42
N ALA A 180 1.34 6.27 11.66
CA ALA A 180 0.55 6.75 12.79
C ALA A 180 -0.55 7.74 12.40
N VAL A 181 -0.32 8.63 11.44
CA VAL A 181 -1.27 9.69 11.09
C VAL A 181 -1.47 9.72 9.58
N ASP A 182 -2.73 9.51 9.14
CA ASP A 182 -3.16 9.64 7.73
C ASP A 182 -2.26 8.86 6.76
N PHE A 183 -1.73 7.71 7.21
CA PHE A 183 -0.59 7.09 6.57
C PHE A 183 -0.91 6.28 5.30
N ILE A 184 -2.19 6.22 4.91
CA ILE A 184 -2.66 5.81 3.57
C ILE A 184 -3.59 6.92 3.08
N PHE A 185 -3.12 7.78 2.19
CA PHE A 185 -3.86 8.97 1.80
C PHE A 185 -3.76 9.27 0.29
N GLY A 186 -4.48 10.29 -0.17
CA GLY A 186 -4.50 10.71 -1.58
C GLY A 186 -5.92 11.03 -2.06
N GLN A 187 -6.08 11.45 -3.32
CA GLN A 187 -7.30 12.11 -3.76
C GLN A 187 -8.04 11.39 -4.89
N HIS A 188 -7.32 10.78 -5.85
CA HIS A 188 -7.91 10.35 -7.12
C HIS A 188 -7.70 8.87 -7.44
N ALA A 189 -6.94 8.12 -6.60
CA ALA A 189 -6.64 6.72 -6.89
C ALA A 189 -7.82 5.80 -6.60
N ARG A 190 -7.99 4.79 -7.44
CA ARG A 190 -8.72 3.57 -7.15
C ARG A 190 -7.71 2.53 -6.65
N ALA A 191 -7.68 2.31 -5.35
CA ALA A 191 -6.66 1.51 -4.70
C ALA A 191 -7.24 0.26 -4.04
N TRP A 192 -6.68 -0.90 -4.38
CA TRP A 192 -7.02 -2.19 -3.82
C TRP A 192 -5.87 -2.72 -2.98
N PHE A 193 -6.10 -2.86 -1.67
CA PHE A 193 -5.15 -3.42 -0.72
C PHE A 193 -5.57 -4.86 -0.42
N HIS A 194 -4.74 -5.83 -0.77
CA HIS A 194 -5.05 -7.25 -0.64
C HIS A 194 -4.07 -7.96 0.27
N ASP A 195 -4.58 -8.57 1.34
CA ASP A 195 -3.78 -9.33 2.30
C ASP A 195 -2.56 -8.53 2.79
N CYS A 196 -2.83 -7.23 3.12
CA CYS A 196 -1.82 -6.31 3.61
C CYS A 196 -1.76 -6.32 5.13
N ASP A 197 -0.58 -6.13 5.66
CA ASP A 197 -0.33 -5.88 7.06
C ASP A 197 -0.29 -4.38 7.34
N ILE A 198 -1.35 -3.84 7.92
CA ILE A 198 -1.45 -2.44 8.30
C ILE A 198 -1.05 -2.33 9.77
N ARG A 199 0.09 -1.69 10.03
CA ARG A 199 0.70 -1.63 11.35
C ARG A 199 0.73 -0.20 11.86
N VAL A 200 0.16 -0.02 13.06
CA VAL A 200 0.05 1.28 13.68
C VAL A 200 1.13 1.47 14.72
N LEU A 201 1.80 2.63 14.67
CA LEU A 201 2.88 2.99 15.57
C LEU A 201 2.34 3.60 16.86
N LYS A 202 3.10 3.51 17.94
CA LYS A 202 2.85 4.32 19.13
C LYS A 202 3.03 5.80 18.75
N GLY A 203 1.97 6.57 18.92
CA GLY A 203 1.93 7.92 18.40
C GLY A 203 1.08 8.88 19.23
N PRO A 204 0.38 9.80 18.58
CA PRO A 204 -0.48 10.78 19.24
C PRO A 204 -1.63 10.08 20.00
N SER A 205 -2.39 10.87 20.76
CA SER A 205 -3.56 10.38 21.51
C SER A 205 -4.65 9.76 20.61
N SER A 206 -4.64 10.10 19.33
CA SER A 206 -5.48 9.49 18.27
C SER A 206 -4.69 9.39 16.98
N GLY A 207 -4.71 8.21 16.36
CA GLY A 207 -4.10 7.94 15.06
C GLY A 207 -5.15 7.64 14.00
N TYR A 208 -4.78 7.77 12.73
CA TYR A 208 -5.68 7.58 11.59
C TYR A 208 -4.98 6.77 10.52
N ILE A 209 -5.64 5.68 10.08
CA ILE A 209 -5.06 4.78 9.05
C ILE A 209 -5.22 5.42 7.69
N THR A 210 -6.45 5.79 7.30
CA THR A 210 -6.72 6.36 5.98
C THR A 210 -7.16 7.81 6.05
N ALA A 211 -6.76 8.61 5.04
CA ALA A 211 -7.22 9.97 4.80
C ALA A 211 -7.52 10.15 3.30
N ASN A 212 -8.66 9.64 2.84
CA ASN A 212 -9.06 9.80 1.44
C ASN A 212 -9.59 11.20 1.18
N GLY A 213 -9.08 11.84 0.13
CA GLY A 213 -9.34 13.22 -0.24
C GLY A 213 -10.25 13.38 -1.46
N ARG A 214 -11.08 12.38 -1.79
CA ARG A 214 -12.08 12.50 -2.85
C ARG A 214 -12.98 13.70 -2.59
N SER A 215 -13.02 14.66 -3.51
CA SER A 215 -13.66 15.96 -3.32
C SER A 215 -14.94 16.16 -4.13
N SER A 216 -15.31 15.20 -4.98
CA SER A 216 -16.49 15.26 -5.85
C SER A 216 -17.15 13.88 -5.96
N ASP A 217 -18.46 13.86 -6.17
CA ASP A 217 -19.23 12.65 -6.46
C ASP A 217 -18.87 12.01 -7.82
N THR A 218 -18.35 12.80 -8.74
CA THR A 218 -17.90 12.35 -10.07
C THR A 218 -16.48 11.78 -10.09
N ASP A 219 -15.69 12.02 -9.03
CA ASP A 219 -14.36 11.43 -8.90
C ASP A 219 -14.47 9.93 -8.60
N SER A 220 -13.67 9.12 -9.26
CA SER A 220 -13.70 7.67 -9.14
C SER A 220 -12.90 7.12 -7.95
N SER A 221 -12.20 7.96 -7.18
CA SER A 221 -11.36 7.54 -6.06
C SER A 221 -12.09 6.60 -5.11
N TYR A 222 -11.45 5.50 -4.75
CA TYR A 222 -11.98 4.50 -3.82
C TYR A 222 -10.84 3.64 -3.26
N TYR A 223 -10.71 3.59 -1.94
CA TYR A 223 -9.76 2.70 -1.27
C TYR A 223 -10.52 1.50 -0.70
N VAL A 224 -10.09 0.30 -1.06
CA VAL A 224 -10.65 -0.94 -0.52
C VAL A 224 -9.55 -1.75 0.14
N ILE A 225 -9.66 -1.93 1.46
CA ILE A 225 -8.77 -2.76 2.28
C ILE A 225 -9.44 -4.13 2.44
N HIS A 226 -8.88 -5.15 1.77
CA HIS A 226 -9.48 -6.47 1.62
C HIS A 226 -8.60 -7.58 2.21
N LYS A 227 -9.19 -8.47 3.03
CA LYS A 227 -8.51 -9.63 3.65
C LYS A 227 -7.24 -9.26 4.44
N SER A 228 -7.09 -8.02 4.83
CA SER A 228 -5.88 -7.47 5.48
C SER A 228 -5.92 -7.63 7.00
N SER A 229 -4.85 -7.21 7.66
CA SER A 229 -4.80 -7.19 9.12
C SER A 229 -4.43 -5.79 9.65
N VAL A 230 -5.09 -5.35 10.74
CA VAL A 230 -4.80 -4.09 11.43
C VAL A 230 -4.37 -4.42 12.86
N ALA A 231 -3.14 -4.06 13.22
CA ALA A 231 -2.57 -4.29 14.54
C ALA A 231 -1.51 -3.26 14.89
N ALA A 232 -1.06 -3.22 16.14
CA ALA A 232 0.15 -2.49 16.51
C ALA A 232 1.37 -3.04 15.74
N ALA A 233 2.29 -2.17 15.37
CA ALA A 233 3.58 -2.57 14.83
C ALA A 233 4.40 -3.30 15.91
N ASP A 234 5.28 -4.18 15.49
CA ASP A 234 6.10 -4.98 16.41
C ASP A 234 6.90 -4.07 17.37
N GLY A 235 6.88 -4.41 18.65
CA GLY A 235 7.54 -3.63 19.69
C GLY A 235 6.84 -2.31 20.05
N ASN A 236 5.67 -2.00 19.45
CA ASN A 236 4.90 -0.80 19.78
C ASN A 236 3.77 -1.13 20.76
N ASP A 237 3.82 -0.50 21.94
CA ASP A 237 2.74 -0.55 22.94
C ASP A 237 1.70 0.52 22.60
N VAL A 238 0.74 0.14 21.75
CA VAL A 238 -0.36 1.02 21.30
C VAL A 238 -1.57 0.77 22.18
N PRO A 239 -2.07 1.80 22.90
CA PRO A 239 -3.26 1.63 23.73
C PRO A 239 -4.51 1.22 22.91
N SER A 240 -5.36 0.40 23.52
CA SER A 240 -6.64 0.00 22.91
C SER A 240 -7.49 1.23 22.56
N GLY A 241 -8.13 1.20 21.37
CA GLY A 241 -9.02 2.24 20.91
C GLY A 241 -8.34 3.55 20.46
N THR A 242 -7.02 3.55 20.25
CA THR A 242 -6.28 4.75 19.83
C THR A 242 -6.48 5.10 18.37
N TYR A 243 -6.71 4.10 17.49
CA TYR A 243 -6.71 4.30 16.05
C TYR A 243 -8.10 4.29 15.43
N TYR A 244 -8.33 5.21 14.51
CA TYR A 244 -9.48 5.19 13.63
C TYR A 244 -9.11 4.54 12.28
N LEU A 245 -10.05 3.86 11.63
CA LEU A 245 -9.89 3.30 10.28
C LEU A 245 -9.64 4.40 9.26
N GLY A 246 -10.17 5.59 9.52
CA GLY A 246 -9.88 6.76 8.73
C GLY A 246 -10.66 7.99 9.15
N ARG A 247 -10.30 9.09 8.51
CA ARG A 247 -11.00 10.39 8.57
C ARG A 247 -11.07 11.03 7.17
N PRO A 248 -12.11 11.83 6.86
CA PRO A 248 -12.31 12.36 5.50
C PRO A 248 -11.51 13.62 5.28
N TRP A 249 -10.41 13.53 4.51
CA TRP A 249 -9.68 14.73 4.08
C TRP A 249 -10.55 15.66 3.24
N SER A 250 -11.49 15.09 2.47
CA SER A 250 -12.53 15.84 1.74
C SER A 250 -13.90 15.17 1.91
N GLN A 251 -14.96 15.94 1.67
CA GLN A 251 -16.35 15.59 2.00
C GLN A 251 -16.95 14.41 1.21
N TYR A 252 -16.31 13.94 0.15
CA TYR A 252 -16.74 12.76 -0.62
C TYR A 252 -15.80 11.56 -0.42
N ALA A 253 -14.96 11.56 0.62
CA ALA A 253 -14.03 10.48 0.93
C ALA A 253 -14.71 9.10 0.85
N ARG A 254 -14.00 8.12 0.23
CA ARG A 254 -14.58 6.80 0.02
C ARG A 254 -13.58 5.71 0.36
N VAL A 255 -13.86 4.96 1.45
CA VAL A 255 -13.01 3.89 1.96
C VAL A 255 -13.86 2.74 2.45
N LEU A 256 -13.46 1.51 2.13
CA LEU A 256 -14.08 0.28 2.61
C LEU A 256 -13.03 -0.65 3.22
N PHE A 257 -13.27 -1.07 4.44
CA PHE A 257 -12.57 -2.22 5.03
C PHE A 257 -13.45 -3.44 4.94
N GLN A 258 -12.99 -4.49 4.25
CA GLN A 258 -13.77 -5.72 4.10
C GLN A 258 -12.95 -6.99 4.38
N LYS A 259 -13.54 -7.92 5.15
CA LYS A 259 -12.93 -9.20 5.54
C LYS A 259 -11.57 -9.04 6.21
N THR A 260 -11.35 -7.90 6.86
CA THR A 260 -10.09 -7.52 7.51
C THR A 260 -10.14 -7.88 8.99
N SER A 261 -9.05 -8.43 9.50
CA SER A 261 -8.86 -8.70 10.93
C SER A 261 -8.35 -7.45 11.63
N MET A 262 -8.97 -7.08 12.75
CA MET A 262 -8.64 -5.85 13.48
C MET A 262 -8.44 -6.15 14.96
N THR A 263 -7.28 -5.80 15.50
CA THR A 263 -7.08 -5.87 16.95
C THR A 263 -7.79 -4.73 17.67
N ASP A 264 -7.72 -4.71 18.98
CA ASP A 264 -8.35 -3.69 19.83
C ASP A 264 -7.70 -2.29 19.73
N VAL A 265 -6.63 -2.13 18.95
CA VAL A 265 -6.07 -0.80 18.64
C VAL A 265 -7.08 0.11 17.94
N VAL A 266 -8.05 -0.49 17.22
CA VAL A 266 -9.11 0.24 16.51
C VAL A 266 -10.16 0.76 17.48
N ASN A 267 -10.46 2.06 17.39
CA ASN A 267 -11.47 2.74 18.19
C ASN A 267 -12.87 2.18 17.93
N SER A 268 -13.71 2.10 18.95
CA SER A 268 -15.08 1.60 18.83
C SER A 268 -15.95 2.40 17.85
N ALA A 269 -15.67 3.72 17.69
CA ALA A 269 -16.33 4.55 16.68
C ALA A 269 -15.89 4.22 15.24
N GLY A 270 -14.77 3.54 15.06
CA GLY A 270 -14.22 3.13 13.77
C GLY A 270 -13.71 4.28 12.92
N TRP A 271 -14.46 5.35 12.79
CA TRP A 271 -14.21 6.49 11.91
C TRP A 271 -14.26 7.81 12.68
N SER A 272 -13.50 8.79 12.25
CA SER A 272 -13.45 10.12 12.85
C SER A 272 -13.83 11.18 11.84
N GLU A 273 -14.32 12.31 12.32
CA GLU A 273 -14.41 13.56 11.57
C GLU A 273 -12.99 14.05 11.23
N TRP A 274 -12.86 14.85 10.16
CA TRP A 274 -11.56 15.46 9.83
C TRP A 274 -11.06 16.36 10.95
N SER A 275 -11.89 17.29 11.36
CA SER A 275 -11.64 18.17 12.50
C SER A 275 -12.97 18.73 13.05
N THR A 276 -12.94 19.28 14.25
CA THR A 276 -14.13 19.92 14.85
C THR A 276 -14.61 21.15 14.07
N ALA A 277 -13.72 21.84 13.35
CA ALA A 277 -14.08 23.01 12.53
C ALA A 277 -14.58 22.62 11.14
N GLN A 278 -14.17 21.45 10.64
CA GLN A 278 -14.51 20.95 9.31
C GLN A 278 -14.65 19.44 9.36
N ALA A 279 -15.87 18.97 9.57
CA ALA A 279 -16.11 17.52 9.76
C ALA A 279 -15.91 16.72 8.47
N ASN A 280 -16.30 17.24 7.31
CA ASN A 280 -16.25 16.64 5.98
C ASN A 280 -17.06 15.34 5.84
N THR A 281 -18.09 15.13 6.65
CA THR A 281 -18.80 13.84 6.75
C THR A 281 -20.09 13.74 5.93
N GLU A 282 -20.47 14.77 5.20
CA GLU A 282 -21.80 14.90 4.57
C GLU A 282 -22.04 13.89 3.44
N ASN A 283 -21.01 13.53 2.69
CA ASN A 283 -21.13 12.69 1.49
C ASN A 283 -20.13 11.54 1.46
N VAL A 284 -19.60 11.17 2.62
CA VAL A 284 -18.59 10.09 2.69
C VAL A 284 -19.22 8.72 2.44
N THR A 285 -18.43 7.80 1.91
CA THR A 285 -18.68 6.37 1.94
C THR A 285 -17.61 5.74 2.82
N PHE A 286 -17.83 5.72 4.12
CA PHE A 286 -16.97 5.02 5.08
C PHE A 286 -17.67 3.74 5.50
N ALA A 287 -17.21 2.62 4.91
CA ALA A 287 -17.94 1.37 4.97
C ALA A 287 -17.12 0.22 5.55
N GLU A 288 -17.83 -0.76 6.09
CA GLU A 288 -17.26 -2.00 6.59
C GLU A 288 -18.09 -3.20 6.14
N TYR A 289 -17.39 -4.34 5.83
CA TYR A 289 -18.03 -5.61 5.51
C TYR A 289 -17.25 -6.80 6.06
N GLY A 290 -17.89 -7.64 6.88
CA GLY A 290 -17.35 -8.94 7.28
C GLY A 290 -16.01 -8.89 8.02
N ASN A 291 -15.65 -7.77 8.65
CA ASN A 291 -14.44 -7.62 9.44
C ASN A 291 -14.51 -8.42 10.73
N THR A 292 -13.37 -8.83 11.27
CA THR A 292 -13.25 -9.69 12.46
C THR A 292 -12.30 -9.10 13.50
N GLY A 293 -12.26 -9.72 14.68
CA GLY A 293 -11.40 -9.29 15.78
C GLY A 293 -12.07 -8.30 16.74
N ALA A 294 -11.32 -7.85 17.74
CA ALA A 294 -11.80 -6.93 18.77
C ALA A 294 -12.13 -5.55 18.19
N GLY A 295 -11.29 -5.05 17.28
CA GLY A 295 -11.44 -3.75 16.64
C GLY A 295 -12.60 -3.66 15.64
N ALA A 296 -13.16 -4.80 15.21
CA ALA A 296 -14.34 -4.83 14.36
C ALA A 296 -15.67 -4.66 15.15
N LYS A 297 -15.58 -4.51 16.48
CA LYS A 297 -16.71 -4.37 17.38
C LYS A 297 -16.86 -2.93 17.85
N GLY A 298 -18.08 -2.57 18.26
CA GLY A 298 -18.37 -1.27 18.85
C GLY A 298 -19.49 -0.53 18.14
N THR A 299 -19.80 0.66 18.65
CA THR A 299 -20.79 1.56 18.04
C THR A 299 -20.05 2.50 17.10
N ARG A 300 -20.22 2.28 15.81
CA ARG A 300 -19.57 3.06 14.75
C ARG A 300 -20.13 4.48 14.67
N ALA A 301 -19.33 5.40 14.17
CA ALA A 301 -19.73 6.78 13.90
C ALA A 301 -20.98 6.81 13.02
N SER A 302 -21.89 7.75 13.27
CA SER A 302 -23.21 7.82 12.62
C SER A 302 -23.16 8.07 11.11
N PHE A 303 -22.05 8.59 10.61
CA PHE A 303 -21.81 8.84 9.18
C PHE A 303 -21.15 7.65 8.46
N SER A 304 -20.88 6.53 9.15
CA SER A 304 -20.37 5.31 8.55
C SER A 304 -21.48 4.31 8.28
N GLU A 305 -21.22 3.34 7.42
CA GLU A 305 -22.19 2.36 7.00
C GLU A 305 -21.63 0.92 7.02
N LYS A 306 -22.54 -0.04 7.09
CA LYS A 306 -22.21 -1.45 6.99
C LYS A 306 -22.79 -2.01 5.68
N PHE A 307 -21.91 -2.49 4.81
CA PHE A 307 -22.34 -3.11 3.57
C PHE A 307 -22.92 -4.50 3.81
N SER A 308 -23.90 -4.88 2.99
CA SER A 308 -24.52 -6.22 2.98
C SER A 308 -23.71 -7.23 2.16
N GLU A 309 -22.89 -6.75 1.21
CA GLU A 309 -22.09 -7.56 0.30
C GLU A 309 -20.70 -6.94 0.11
N PRO A 310 -19.68 -7.76 -0.21
CA PRO A 310 -18.35 -7.25 -0.50
C PRO A 310 -18.31 -6.59 -1.88
N VAL A 311 -17.44 -5.61 -2.04
CA VAL A 311 -17.11 -5.05 -3.35
C VAL A 311 -16.03 -5.91 -4.02
N SER A 312 -16.16 -6.18 -5.33
CA SER A 312 -15.16 -6.95 -6.08
C SER A 312 -14.00 -6.08 -6.55
N ILE A 313 -12.83 -6.69 -6.75
CA ILE A 313 -11.67 -6.01 -7.32
C ILE A 313 -11.97 -5.44 -8.71
N SER A 314 -12.75 -6.15 -9.53
CA SER A 314 -13.14 -5.67 -10.85
C SER A 314 -14.07 -4.45 -10.82
N THR A 315 -14.85 -4.28 -9.76
CA THR A 315 -15.66 -3.07 -9.55
C THR A 315 -14.78 -1.85 -9.32
N ILE A 316 -13.64 -2.03 -8.65
CA ILE A 316 -12.72 -0.93 -8.32
C ILE A 316 -11.74 -0.65 -9.45
N LEU A 317 -11.08 -1.69 -9.97
CA LEU A 317 -9.96 -1.55 -10.91
C LEU A 317 -10.36 -1.71 -12.38
N GLY A 318 -11.65 -2.02 -12.66
CA GLY A 318 -12.11 -2.32 -14.01
C GLY A 318 -12.06 -3.81 -14.34
N SER A 319 -12.74 -4.22 -15.43
CA SER A 319 -12.84 -5.64 -15.83
C SER A 319 -11.53 -6.21 -16.37
N ASP A 320 -10.62 -5.36 -16.77
CA ASP A 320 -9.32 -5.67 -17.39
C ASP A 320 -8.15 -5.71 -16.40
N TRP A 321 -8.44 -5.60 -15.09
CA TRP A 321 -7.44 -5.57 -14.04
C TRP A 321 -6.42 -6.73 -14.11
N THR A 322 -6.82 -7.91 -14.59
CA THR A 322 -5.93 -9.07 -14.73
C THR A 322 -4.84 -8.92 -15.80
N HIS A 323 -4.91 -7.89 -16.65
CA HIS A 323 -3.88 -7.64 -17.66
C HIS A 323 -2.63 -6.95 -17.11
N TRP A 324 -2.75 -6.30 -15.95
CA TRP A 324 -1.65 -5.56 -15.33
C TRP A 324 -1.33 -5.99 -13.90
N VAL A 325 -2.32 -6.54 -13.18
CA VAL A 325 -2.13 -7.06 -11.82
C VAL A 325 -1.50 -8.46 -11.87
N ASP A 326 -0.50 -8.70 -11.03
CA ASP A 326 0.01 -10.05 -10.79
C ASP A 326 -1.01 -10.84 -9.94
N THR A 327 -1.77 -11.70 -10.61
CA THR A 327 -2.86 -12.46 -9.98
C THR A 327 -2.37 -13.53 -9.01
N SER A 328 -1.08 -13.89 -9.02
CA SER A 328 -0.51 -14.84 -8.05
C SER A 328 -0.56 -14.31 -6.61
N TYR A 329 -0.58 -12.98 -6.45
CA TYR A 329 -0.71 -12.30 -5.16
C TYR A 329 -2.16 -11.98 -4.76
N ILE A 330 -3.16 -12.35 -5.56
CA ILE A 330 -4.58 -11.99 -5.30
C ILE A 330 -5.43 -13.20 -4.91
N ASN A 331 -4.91 -14.40 -4.93
CA ASN A 331 -5.62 -15.67 -4.70
C ASN A 331 -5.90 -15.98 -3.22
#